data_40fe1b3f65d1cd051b3484c4e4050811
#
_entry.id   40fe1b3f65d1cd051b3484c4e4050811
#
_cell.length_a   1.000
_cell.length_b   1.000
_cell.length_c   1.000
_cell.angle_alpha   90.00
_cell.angle_beta   90.00
_cell.angle_gamma   90.00
#
_symmetry.space_group_name_H-M   'P 1'
#
loop_
_entity.id
_entity.type
_entity.pdbx_description
1 polymer ?
#
loop_
_entity_poly.entity_id
_entity_poly.type
_entity_poly.pdbx_seq_one_letter_code
_entity_poly.pdbx_strand_id
1 'polypeptide(L)'
;MGFSASPPYREEGPVNIRNAQSGTCPLKTTTSENAELEIRSRSFFAFNTNCCIKAAIVTDGSQPSSGQLLEKILDNAVCLCYRYEKLWSHTRKGSDIWRLNHAQGEAVPIDAETAKILQLSRHYREETAGLFDVSMAPVAELWNFRKAQVPKPAEIAHALEIAKTGHPRIMEDHAQLPIAESKVTLGGIAKGYVADRVSEFLEDCSIHDVLINLGGNIVVKGRAFLAETPQRYWRIGIRSPKHASRRKAAEERAATIARSPHGTDLRALRNCAPLKEEPACILELSDCSVVTSSIYERCFTDEHGNIHHHIVDPRTGRPSNSDLASATIVSKRSIDGDGFSTALLIMGSYWAKNYAEGHPNLEAVLITRNGQIEATSGIREAMGCRRPR
;
A
#
# COMPACT_ATOMS: atom_id res chain seq x y z
N MET A 1 38.58 -12.69 4.38
CA MET A 1 37.95 -12.48 5.68
C MET A 1 36.47 -12.30 5.39
N GLY A 2 35.66 -13.33 5.66
CA GLY A 2 34.26 -13.35 5.30
C GLY A 2 33.44 -12.58 6.33
N PHE A 3 32.74 -11.56 5.88
CA PHE A 3 31.64 -10.95 6.64
C PHE A 3 30.38 -11.75 6.34
N SER A 4 30.01 -12.63 7.27
CA SER A 4 28.70 -13.20 7.39
C SER A 4 27.75 -12.07 7.81
N ALA A 5 27.06 -11.46 6.86
CA ALA A 5 25.95 -10.56 7.14
C ALA A 5 24.77 -11.43 7.58
N SER A 6 24.44 -11.43 8.86
CA SER A 6 23.16 -11.93 9.35
C SER A 6 22.05 -11.13 8.65
N PRO A 7 20.97 -11.79 8.17
CA PRO A 7 19.86 -11.06 7.57
C PRO A 7 19.24 -10.12 8.63
N PRO A 8 18.89 -8.88 8.27
CA PRO A 8 18.41 -7.87 9.24
C PRO A 8 17.01 -8.15 9.80
N TYR A 9 16.42 -9.32 9.53
CA TYR A 9 15.08 -9.68 9.98
C TYR A 9 15.01 -11.15 10.43
N ARG A 10 14.26 -11.40 11.52
CA ARG A 10 13.86 -12.76 11.92
C ARG A 10 13.04 -13.37 10.80
N GLU A 11 13.35 -14.62 10.44
CA GLU A 11 12.51 -15.44 9.56
C GLU A 11 11.12 -15.58 10.20
N GLU A 12 10.14 -14.89 9.68
CA GLU A 12 8.75 -15.09 10.04
C GLU A 12 8.21 -16.23 9.18
N GLY A 13 7.62 -17.25 9.79
CA GLY A 13 7.05 -18.40 9.10
C GLY A 13 5.89 -18.03 8.14
N PRO A 14 5.37 -18.95 7.33
CA PRO A 14 4.43 -18.69 6.24
C PRO A 14 3.17 -17.92 6.68
N VAL A 15 2.58 -17.16 5.74
CA VAL A 15 1.32 -16.43 5.94
C VAL A 15 0.22 -17.41 6.32
N ASN A 16 -0.47 -17.17 7.44
CA ASN A 16 -1.53 -18.04 7.90
C ASN A 16 -2.81 -17.76 7.11
N ILE A 17 -2.92 -18.39 5.94
CA ILE A 17 -4.09 -18.40 5.11
C ILE A 17 -4.83 -19.70 5.42
N ARG A 18 -6.07 -19.61 5.75
CA ARG A 18 -7.00 -20.61 6.23
C ARG A 18 -6.66 -22.06 5.85
N ASN A 19 -6.20 -22.87 6.81
CA ASN A 19 -6.40 -24.33 6.80
C ASN A 19 -7.65 -24.63 7.64
N ALA A 20 -8.74 -24.95 6.99
CA ALA A 20 -9.99 -25.34 7.61
C ALA A 20 -9.94 -26.82 8.01
N GLN A 21 -8.97 -27.22 8.85
CA GLN A 21 -9.04 -28.52 9.52
C GLN A 21 -8.51 -28.42 10.95
N SER A 22 -9.46 -28.58 11.87
CA SER A 22 -9.36 -29.11 13.24
C SER A 22 -8.05 -28.86 14.00
N GLY A 23 -8.00 -27.72 14.67
CA GLY A 23 -7.14 -27.52 15.83
C GLY A 23 -7.94 -26.74 16.86
N THR A 24 -8.60 -27.43 17.77
CA THR A 24 -9.16 -26.85 18.99
C THR A 24 -8.03 -26.32 19.82
N CYS A 25 -7.74 -25.02 19.70
CA CYS A 25 -7.01 -24.29 20.71
C CYS A 25 -7.95 -24.14 21.90
N PRO A 26 -7.64 -24.68 23.08
CA PRO A 26 -8.46 -24.48 24.25
C PRO A 26 -8.24 -23.04 24.75
N LEU A 27 -8.95 -22.08 24.16
CA LEU A 27 -9.17 -20.81 24.79
C LEU A 27 -9.99 -21.07 26.05
N LYS A 28 -9.37 -20.91 27.20
CA LYS A 28 -10.11 -20.71 28.44
C LYS A 28 -10.98 -19.48 28.25
N THR A 29 -12.21 -19.67 27.82
CA THR A 29 -13.27 -18.68 27.88
C THR A 29 -13.61 -18.46 29.37
N THR A 30 -12.92 -17.56 30.02
CA THR A 30 -13.49 -16.84 31.13
C THR A 30 -14.47 -15.84 30.52
N THR A 31 -15.67 -16.30 30.25
CA THR A 31 -16.82 -15.45 29.97
C THR A 31 -17.18 -14.76 31.30
N SER A 32 -16.64 -13.56 31.55
CA SER A 32 -17.33 -12.66 32.46
C SER A 32 -18.61 -12.24 31.75
N GLU A 33 -19.76 -12.41 32.38
CA GLU A 33 -21.10 -12.09 31.82
C GLU A 33 -21.27 -10.61 31.43
N ASN A 34 -20.25 -9.76 31.61
CA ASN A 34 -20.25 -8.32 31.34
C ASN A 34 -19.11 -7.85 30.41
N ALA A 35 -18.55 -8.72 29.56
CA ALA A 35 -17.50 -8.31 28.64
C ALA A 35 -18.09 -7.48 27.47
N GLU A 36 -17.82 -6.19 27.43
CA GLU A 36 -18.24 -5.27 26.39
C GLU A 36 -17.11 -5.00 25.40
N LEU A 37 -17.41 -5.04 24.08
CA LEU A 37 -16.45 -4.74 23.03
C LEU A 37 -16.47 -3.24 22.73
N GLU A 38 -15.42 -2.54 23.05
CA GLU A 38 -15.28 -1.11 22.81
C GLU A 38 -14.45 -0.88 21.54
N ILE A 39 -15.05 -0.23 20.52
CA ILE A 39 -14.44 0.03 19.22
C ILE A 39 -14.23 1.54 19.06
N ARG A 40 -13.02 1.93 18.63
CA ARG A 40 -12.67 3.30 18.28
C ARG A 40 -11.99 3.35 16.92
N SER A 41 -12.10 4.52 16.26
CA SER A 41 -11.45 4.75 14.98
C SER A 41 -10.95 6.18 14.83
N ARG A 42 -9.92 6.36 14.02
CA ARG A 42 -9.42 7.65 13.54
C ARG A 42 -9.35 7.64 12.03
N SER A 43 -9.98 8.63 11.41
CA SER A 43 -9.85 8.91 9.97
C SER A 43 -9.08 10.20 9.80
N PHE A 44 -8.08 10.20 8.94
CA PHE A 44 -7.17 11.32 8.74
C PHE A 44 -6.65 11.33 7.31
N PHE A 45 -6.01 12.43 6.89
CA PHE A 45 -5.39 12.55 5.59
C PHE A 45 -3.87 12.62 5.74
N ALA A 46 -3.16 11.64 5.17
CA ALA A 46 -1.70 11.56 5.15
C ALA A 46 -1.24 10.83 3.88
N PHE A 47 0.01 10.97 3.48
CA PHE A 47 0.58 10.32 2.28
C PHE A 47 -0.23 10.58 1.01
N ASN A 48 -0.84 11.78 0.93
CA ASN A 48 -1.73 12.19 -0.16
C ASN A 48 -2.94 11.26 -0.38
N THR A 49 -3.47 10.67 0.70
CA THR A 49 -4.63 9.77 0.67
C THR A 49 -5.42 9.80 1.98
N ASN A 50 -6.66 9.30 1.94
CA ASN A 50 -7.45 9.07 3.15
C ASN A 50 -6.96 7.81 3.86
N CYS A 51 -6.73 7.95 5.16
CA CYS A 51 -6.25 6.89 6.05
C CYS A 51 -7.28 6.64 7.15
N CYS A 52 -7.30 5.41 7.67
CA CYS A 52 -8.14 5.03 8.80
C CYS A 52 -7.41 4.00 9.65
N ILE A 53 -7.42 4.21 10.96
CA ILE A 53 -7.00 3.22 11.96
C ILE A 53 -8.20 2.91 12.82
N LYS A 54 -8.55 1.64 12.97
CA LYS A 54 -9.66 1.14 13.75
C LYS A 54 -9.16 0.04 14.69
N ALA A 55 -9.52 0.14 15.96
CA ALA A 55 -9.13 -0.84 16.95
C ALA A 55 -10.26 -1.15 17.92
N ALA A 56 -10.19 -2.33 18.54
CA ALA A 56 -11.13 -2.76 19.55
C ALA A 56 -10.40 -3.30 20.78
N ILE A 57 -11.00 -3.09 21.94
CA ILE A 57 -10.60 -3.69 23.23
C ILE A 57 -11.81 -4.33 23.89
N VAL A 58 -11.57 -5.38 24.66
CA VAL A 58 -12.59 -5.99 25.51
C VAL A 58 -12.49 -5.35 26.87
N THR A 59 -13.59 -4.78 27.37
CA THR A 59 -13.67 -4.17 28.69
C THR A 59 -14.65 -4.96 29.56
N ASP A 60 -14.42 -4.97 30.85
CA ASP A 60 -15.34 -5.59 31.82
C ASP A 60 -16.36 -4.58 32.38
N GLY A 61 -16.40 -3.38 31.78
CA GLY A 61 -17.28 -2.30 32.23
C GLY A 61 -16.88 -1.64 33.56
N SER A 62 -15.85 -2.15 34.25
CA SER A 62 -15.42 -1.66 35.58
C SER A 62 -14.59 -0.38 35.49
N GLN A 63 -14.03 -0.04 34.33
CA GLN A 63 -13.20 1.16 34.16
C GLN A 63 -13.71 2.02 32.96
N PRO A 64 -14.41 3.13 33.25
CA PRO A 64 -14.86 4.06 32.21
C PRO A 64 -13.71 4.74 31.43
N SER A 65 -12.48 4.58 31.89
CA SER A 65 -11.27 5.17 31.27
C SER A 65 -10.69 4.38 30.09
N SER A 66 -11.14 3.14 29.84
CA SER A 66 -10.57 2.26 28.81
C SER A 66 -10.74 2.85 27.41
N GLY A 67 -11.92 3.38 27.07
CA GLY A 67 -12.18 4.02 25.79
C GLY A 67 -11.38 5.30 25.57
N GLN A 68 -11.20 6.11 26.61
CA GLN A 68 -10.37 7.31 26.54
C GLN A 68 -8.89 6.95 26.34
N LEU A 69 -8.43 5.86 26.95
CA LEU A 69 -7.07 5.37 26.73
C LEU A 69 -6.89 4.89 25.28
N LEU A 70 -7.83 4.11 24.75
CA LEU A 70 -7.81 3.66 23.36
C LEU A 70 -7.79 4.84 22.39
N GLU A 71 -8.56 5.89 22.65
CA GLU A 71 -8.55 7.12 21.84
C GLU A 71 -7.17 7.77 21.83
N LYS A 72 -6.53 7.95 22.98
CA LYS A 72 -5.16 8.49 23.07
C LYS A 72 -4.13 7.63 22.34
N ILE A 73 -4.24 6.31 22.43
CA ILE A 73 -3.36 5.38 21.69
C ILE A 73 -3.55 5.57 20.18
N LEU A 74 -4.78 5.67 19.71
CA LEU A 74 -5.06 5.90 18.29
C LEU A 74 -4.57 7.29 17.82
N ASP A 75 -4.68 8.33 18.67
CA ASP A 75 -4.13 9.66 18.36
C ASP A 75 -2.60 9.61 18.21
N ASN A 76 -1.91 8.85 19.08
CA ASN A 76 -0.47 8.64 18.98
C ASN A 76 -0.10 7.85 17.71
N ALA A 77 -0.90 6.85 17.31
CA ALA A 77 -0.71 6.13 16.05
C ALA A 77 -0.84 7.06 14.83
N VAL A 78 -1.80 8.00 14.85
CA VAL A 78 -1.93 9.04 13.81
C VAL A 78 -0.73 9.98 13.82
N CYS A 79 -0.25 10.41 14.99
CA CYS A 79 0.95 11.23 15.12
C CYS A 79 2.19 10.53 14.54
N LEU A 80 2.31 9.22 14.72
CA LEU A 80 3.37 8.41 14.12
C LEU A 80 3.32 8.46 12.58
N CYS A 81 2.12 8.34 11.99
CA CYS A 81 1.96 8.50 10.54
C CYS A 81 2.42 9.90 10.05
N TYR A 82 2.04 10.97 10.73
CA TYR A 82 2.48 12.33 10.39
C TYR A 82 3.98 12.54 10.56
N ARG A 83 4.61 11.89 11.56
CA ARG A 83 6.07 11.92 11.71
C ARG A 83 6.76 11.37 10.47
N TYR A 84 6.35 10.21 9.98
CA TYR A 84 6.95 9.59 8.80
C TYR A 84 6.66 10.39 7.51
N GLU A 85 5.45 10.91 7.34
CA GLU A 85 5.14 11.81 6.23
C GLU A 85 6.06 13.05 6.23
N LYS A 86 6.30 13.63 7.42
CA LYS A 86 7.22 14.77 7.55
C LYS A 86 8.65 14.41 7.18
N LEU A 87 9.12 13.22 7.54
CA LEU A 87 10.48 12.76 7.24
C LEU A 87 10.67 12.47 5.74
N TRP A 88 9.66 11.90 5.06
CA TRP A 88 9.82 11.27 3.75
C TRP A 88 9.12 11.96 2.59
N SER A 89 8.45 13.07 2.83
CA SER A 89 7.84 13.85 1.74
C SER A 89 8.91 14.42 0.81
N HIS A 90 8.88 14.06 -0.47
CA HIS A 90 9.78 14.62 -1.48
C HIS A 90 9.44 16.07 -1.87
N THR A 91 8.25 16.57 -1.48
CA THR A 91 7.79 17.95 -1.76
C THR A 91 7.92 18.89 -0.58
N ARG A 92 8.02 18.37 0.65
CA ARG A 92 8.10 19.19 1.86
C ARG A 92 9.54 19.63 2.12
N LYS A 93 9.82 20.93 1.98
CA LYS A 93 11.13 21.50 2.27
C LYS A 93 11.61 21.10 3.68
N GLY A 94 12.85 20.61 3.76
CA GLY A 94 13.50 20.21 5.01
C GLY A 94 13.24 18.77 5.46
N SER A 95 12.41 18.00 4.76
CA SER A 95 12.35 16.54 4.97
C SER A 95 13.65 15.87 4.53
N ASP A 96 13.94 14.66 5.00
CA ASP A 96 15.15 13.92 4.61
C ASP A 96 15.19 13.68 3.10
N ILE A 97 14.11 13.22 2.52
CA ILE A 97 14.03 12.95 1.08
C ILE A 97 14.10 14.23 0.25
N TRP A 98 13.50 15.34 0.73
CA TRP A 98 13.64 16.62 0.05
C TRP A 98 15.09 17.09 0.07
N ARG A 99 15.77 17.06 1.24
CA ARG A 99 17.18 17.45 1.36
C ARG A 99 18.07 16.59 0.48
N LEU A 100 17.89 15.28 0.50
CA LEU A 100 18.65 14.33 -0.32
C LEU A 100 18.47 14.62 -1.82
N ASN A 101 17.23 14.89 -2.27
CA ASN A 101 16.93 15.22 -3.67
C ASN A 101 17.43 16.60 -4.13
N HIS A 102 17.82 17.48 -3.20
CA HIS A 102 18.31 18.84 -3.51
C HIS A 102 19.78 19.03 -3.12
N ALA A 103 20.46 17.97 -2.73
CA ALA A 103 21.85 18.02 -2.26
C ALA A 103 22.89 18.09 -3.40
N GLN A 104 22.46 17.96 -4.65
CA GLN A 104 23.34 18.06 -5.85
C GLN A 104 24.61 17.18 -5.77
N GLY A 105 24.45 15.97 -5.28
CA GLY A 105 25.57 15.03 -5.14
C GLY A 105 26.25 15.03 -3.76
N GLU A 106 25.93 15.97 -2.89
CA GLU A 106 26.49 16.02 -1.55
C GLU A 106 25.78 15.04 -0.59
N ALA A 107 26.52 14.59 0.43
CA ALA A 107 25.94 13.76 1.49
C ALA A 107 25.15 14.65 2.46
N VAL A 108 23.98 14.16 2.87
CA VAL A 108 23.12 14.85 3.84
C VAL A 108 22.82 13.97 5.04
N PRO A 109 22.73 14.53 6.26
CA PRO A 109 22.31 13.77 7.43
C PRO A 109 20.84 13.36 7.29
N ILE A 110 20.54 12.13 7.70
CA ILE A 110 19.19 11.54 7.66
C ILE A 110 18.83 10.87 8.98
N ASP A 111 17.54 10.76 9.27
CA ASP A 111 17.02 9.99 10.39
C ASP A 111 17.32 8.49 10.19
N ALA A 112 17.54 7.76 11.29
CA ALA A 112 17.80 6.31 11.26
C ALA A 112 16.68 5.54 10.55
N GLU A 113 15.43 5.97 10.69
CA GLU A 113 14.29 5.39 9.98
C GLU A 113 14.35 5.64 8.46
N THR A 114 14.90 6.79 8.05
CA THR A 114 15.16 7.07 6.63
C THR A 114 16.27 6.18 6.07
N ALA A 115 17.35 5.98 6.83
CA ALA A 115 18.41 5.03 6.44
C ALA A 115 17.85 3.62 6.26
N LYS A 116 17.02 3.17 7.21
CA LYS A 116 16.40 1.84 7.21
C LYS A 116 15.48 1.62 6.01
N ILE A 117 14.57 2.56 5.70
CA ILE A 117 13.66 2.40 4.56
C ILE A 117 14.41 2.47 3.22
N LEU A 118 15.49 3.24 3.11
CA LEU A 118 16.33 3.25 1.92
C LEU A 118 17.09 1.92 1.74
N GLN A 119 17.58 1.31 2.83
CA GLN A 119 18.20 -0.03 2.80
C GLN A 119 17.19 -1.09 2.36
N LEU A 120 15.97 -1.05 2.90
CA LEU A 120 14.88 -1.93 2.49
C LEU A 120 14.49 -1.72 1.02
N SER A 121 14.46 -0.47 0.57
CA SER A 121 14.20 -0.16 -0.85
C SER A 121 15.23 -0.79 -1.77
N ARG A 122 16.51 -0.81 -1.35
CA ARG A 122 17.57 -1.52 -2.08
C ARG A 122 17.33 -3.03 -2.11
N HIS A 123 16.95 -3.63 -0.97
CA HIS A 123 16.60 -5.05 -0.90
C HIS A 123 15.48 -5.42 -1.90
N TYR A 124 14.35 -4.67 -1.89
CA TYR A 124 13.25 -4.95 -2.85
C TYR A 124 13.65 -4.70 -4.31
N ARG A 125 14.54 -3.74 -4.56
CA ARG A 125 15.10 -3.55 -5.89
C ARG A 125 15.88 -4.78 -6.36
N GLU A 126 16.71 -5.35 -5.50
CA GLU A 126 17.50 -6.57 -5.78
C GLU A 126 16.56 -7.77 -5.99
N GLU A 127 15.62 -8.02 -5.08
CA GLU A 127 14.65 -9.13 -5.15
C GLU A 127 13.77 -9.07 -6.42
N THR A 128 13.41 -7.87 -6.88
CA THR A 128 12.56 -7.69 -8.06
C THR A 128 13.34 -7.47 -9.35
N ALA A 129 14.65 -7.70 -9.35
CA ALA A 129 15.55 -7.43 -10.49
C ALA A 129 15.36 -6.00 -11.07
N GLY A 130 15.18 -5.02 -10.19
CA GLY A 130 15.05 -3.61 -10.54
C GLY A 130 13.64 -3.18 -10.99
N LEU A 131 12.64 -4.04 -10.96
CA LEU A 131 11.25 -3.65 -11.31
C LEU A 131 10.60 -2.77 -10.24
N PHE A 132 11.02 -2.89 -8.99
CA PHE A 132 10.79 -1.89 -7.95
C PHE A 132 12.08 -1.08 -7.77
N ASP A 133 12.00 0.25 -7.90
CA ASP A 133 13.17 1.12 -7.71
C ASP A 133 12.74 2.53 -7.27
N VAL A 134 13.19 2.95 -6.09
CA VAL A 134 12.93 4.30 -5.54
C VAL A 134 13.66 5.40 -6.31
N SER A 135 14.70 5.06 -7.07
CA SER A 135 15.49 5.99 -7.90
C SER A 135 14.78 6.38 -9.20
N MET A 136 13.60 5.81 -9.48
CA MET A 136 12.79 6.15 -10.66
C MET A 136 12.10 7.52 -10.57
N ALA A 137 12.34 8.31 -9.52
CA ALA A 137 11.73 9.63 -9.37
C ALA A 137 11.95 10.57 -10.56
N PRO A 138 13.16 10.71 -11.17
CA PRO A 138 13.37 11.55 -12.34
C PRO A 138 12.49 11.15 -13.53
N VAL A 139 12.27 9.86 -13.74
CA VAL A 139 11.40 9.34 -14.81
C VAL A 139 9.93 9.59 -14.48
N ALA A 140 9.52 9.31 -13.22
CA ALA A 140 8.14 9.47 -12.80
C ALA A 140 7.66 10.93 -12.85
N GLU A 141 8.56 11.89 -12.56
CA GLU A 141 8.28 13.34 -12.61
C GLU A 141 8.00 13.85 -14.04
N LEU A 142 8.53 13.19 -15.08
CA LEU A 142 8.25 13.55 -16.48
C LEU A 142 6.78 13.31 -16.85
N TRP A 143 6.15 12.30 -16.25
CA TRP A 143 4.76 11.92 -16.52
C TRP A 143 3.80 12.83 -15.75
N ASN A 144 3.31 13.89 -16.39
CA ASN A 144 2.39 14.82 -15.75
C ASN A 144 0.93 14.39 -15.94
N PHE A 145 0.43 13.56 -15.03
CA PHE A 145 -0.95 13.03 -15.06
C PHE A 145 -2.04 14.10 -14.93
N ARG A 146 -1.72 15.27 -14.34
CA ARG A 146 -2.69 16.39 -14.24
C ARG A 146 -2.84 17.15 -15.56
N LYS A 147 -1.73 17.28 -16.31
CA LYS A 147 -1.70 17.98 -17.60
C LYS A 147 -1.90 17.03 -18.80
N ALA A 148 -2.06 15.72 -18.54
CA ALA A 148 -2.14 14.68 -19.58
C ALA A 148 -0.96 14.76 -20.59
N GLN A 149 0.25 15.02 -20.08
CA GLN A 149 1.42 15.25 -20.93
C GLN A 149 2.26 13.99 -21.06
N VAL A 150 2.50 13.59 -22.30
CA VAL A 150 3.41 12.50 -22.67
C VAL A 150 4.81 13.08 -22.88
N PRO A 151 5.85 12.62 -22.14
CA PRO A 151 7.21 13.12 -22.28
C PRO A 151 7.85 12.67 -23.60
N LYS A 152 8.84 13.45 -24.08
CA LYS A 152 9.58 13.11 -25.29
C LYS A 152 10.49 11.89 -25.07
N PRO A 153 10.73 11.07 -26.11
CA PRO A 153 11.60 9.89 -25.98
C PRO A 153 13.01 10.22 -25.46
N ALA A 154 13.59 11.35 -25.88
CA ALA A 154 14.92 11.77 -25.42
C ALA A 154 14.93 12.15 -23.93
N GLU A 155 13.85 12.79 -23.41
CA GLU A 155 13.70 13.10 -22.00
C GLU A 155 13.60 11.82 -21.15
N ILE A 156 12.84 10.84 -21.62
CA ILE A 156 12.71 9.53 -20.97
C ILE A 156 14.07 8.82 -20.93
N ALA A 157 14.80 8.78 -22.05
CA ALA A 157 16.10 8.12 -22.12
C ALA A 157 17.13 8.76 -21.16
N HIS A 158 17.17 10.09 -21.11
CA HIS A 158 18.06 10.80 -20.18
C HIS A 158 17.69 10.52 -18.71
N ALA A 159 16.41 10.63 -18.35
CA ALA A 159 15.97 10.36 -16.99
C ALA A 159 16.18 8.90 -16.55
N LEU A 160 16.05 7.95 -17.49
CA LEU A 160 16.38 6.53 -17.22
C LEU A 160 17.85 6.32 -16.91
N GLU A 161 18.76 7.00 -17.63
CA GLU A 161 20.19 6.89 -17.37
C GLU A 161 20.54 7.43 -15.98
N ILE A 162 19.96 8.57 -15.60
CA ILE A 162 20.07 9.11 -14.25
C ILE A 162 19.55 8.12 -13.20
N ALA A 163 18.37 7.53 -13.42
CA ALA A 163 17.76 6.59 -12.48
C ALA A 163 18.62 5.33 -12.29
N LYS A 164 19.19 4.78 -13.38
CA LYS A 164 20.03 3.58 -13.35
C LYS A 164 21.35 3.74 -12.60
N THR A 165 21.90 4.93 -12.61
CA THR A 165 23.23 5.22 -12.06
C THR A 165 23.16 6.01 -10.75
N GLY A 166 22.03 6.63 -10.44
CA GLY A 166 21.81 7.54 -9.32
C GLY A 166 21.28 6.92 -8.03
N HIS A 167 21.58 5.63 -7.77
CA HIS A 167 21.09 4.97 -6.55
C HIS A 167 21.67 5.58 -5.27
N PRO A 168 20.87 5.69 -4.19
CA PRO A 168 21.32 6.25 -2.94
C PRO A 168 22.42 5.40 -2.29
N ARG A 169 23.50 6.06 -1.88
CA ARG A 169 24.53 5.51 -1.01
C ARG A 169 24.16 5.84 0.42
N ILE A 170 24.06 4.82 1.26
CA ILE A 170 23.63 4.97 2.65
C ILE A 170 24.85 4.74 3.53
N MET A 171 25.16 5.73 4.33
CA MET A 171 26.13 5.71 5.41
C MET A 171 25.36 5.72 6.73
N GLU A 172 26.02 5.49 7.84
CA GLU A 172 25.36 5.28 9.14
C GLU A 172 24.25 6.30 9.45
N ASP A 173 24.54 7.58 9.37
CA ASP A 173 23.65 8.72 9.66
C ASP A 173 23.50 9.69 8.48
N HIS A 174 24.01 9.35 7.30
CA HIS A 174 23.98 10.15 6.08
C HIS A 174 23.52 9.32 4.88
N ALA A 175 22.97 10.01 3.89
CA ALA A 175 22.74 9.45 2.56
C ALA A 175 23.24 10.42 1.48
N GLN A 176 23.62 9.87 0.32
CA GLN A 176 24.12 10.60 -0.82
C GLN A 176 23.48 10.06 -2.10
N LEU A 177 23.06 10.93 -2.99
CA LEU A 177 22.78 10.63 -4.39
C LEU A 177 24.02 11.01 -5.21
N PRO A 178 24.67 10.05 -5.92
CA PRO A 178 25.97 10.29 -6.53
C PRO A 178 25.94 11.24 -7.73
N ILE A 179 24.75 11.50 -8.28
CA ILE A 179 24.55 12.37 -9.44
C ILE A 179 23.64 13.52 -9.02
N ALA A 180 23.98 14.75 -9.42
CA ALA A 180 23.26 15.98 -9.02
C ALA A 180 21.77 15.97 -9.42
N GLU A 181 21.44 15.39 -10.57
CA GLU A 181 20.07 15.27 -11.07
C GLU A 181 19.31 14.06 -10.50
N SER A 182 19.99 13.18 -9.75
CA SER A 182 19.36 12.01 -9.14
C SER A 182 18.34 12.41 -8.11
N LYS A 183 17.24 11.68 -8.06
CA LYS A 183 16.18 11.83 -7.08
C LYS A 183 15.63 10.48 -6.66
N VAL A 184 15.13 10.42 -5.44
CA VAL A 184 14.41 9.26 -4.92
C VAL A 184 13.00 9.63 -4.49
N THR A 185 12.09 8.67 -4.56
CA THR A 185 10.75 8.79 -3.99
C THR A 185 10.39 7.52 -3.23
N LEU A 186 9.89 7.68 -2.03
CA LEU A 186 9.42 6.57 -1.18
C LEU A 186 7.93 6.27 -1.36
N GLY A 187 7.26 6.91 -2.34
CA GLY A 187 5.82 6.78 -2.54
C GLY A 187 5.33 5.34 -2.79
N GLY A 188 6.20 4.47 -3.30
CA GLY A 188 5.91 3.06 -3.56
C GLY A 188 6.21 2.10 -2.39
N ILE A 189 6.72 2.60 -1.23
CA ILE A 189 7.10 1.72 -0.10
C ILE A 189 6.77 2.32 1.27
N ALA A 190 6.61 3.64 1.36
CA ALA A 190 6.46 4.32 2.64
C ALA A 190 5.22 3.88 3.40
N LYS A 191 4.09 3.66 2.71
CA LYS A 191 2.83 3.30 3.37
C LYS A 191 2.88 1.91 3.99
N GLY A 192 3.51 0.95 3.30
CA GLY A 192 3.72 -0.39 3.83
C GLY A 192 4.58 -0.37 5.09
N TYR A 193 5.71 0.34 5.03
CA TYR A 193 6.57 0.51 6.19
C TYR A 193 5.84 1.16 7.38
N VAL A 194 5.11 2.25 7.15
CA VAL A 194 4.39 2.95 8.21
C VAL A 194 3.27 2.10 8.78
N ALA A 195 2.56 1.32 7.95
CA ALA A 195 1.51 0.42 8.42
C ALA A 195 2.08 -0.65 9.37
N ASP A 196 3.28 -1.19 9.07
CA ASP A 196 3.98 -2.12 9.95
C ASP A 196 4.38 -1.45 11.28
N ARG A 197 4.96 -0.24 11.23
CA ARG A 197 5.33 0.52 12.45
C ARG A 197 4.14 0.87 13.32
N VAL A 198 3.01 1.24 12.72
CA VAL A 198 1.76 1.49 13.44
C VAL A 198 1.21 0.21 14.06
N SER A 199 1.27 -0.91 13.33
CA SER A 199 0.84 -2.22 13.85
C SER A 199 1.67 -2.64 15.07
N GLU A 200 2.99 -2.51 15.00
CA GLU A 200 3.90 -2.79 16.10
C GLU A 200 3.63 -1.87 17.32
N PHE A 201 3.46 -0.57 17.09
CA PHE A 201 3.12 0.38 18.15
C PHE A 201 1.82 0.00 18.86
N LEU A 202 0.78 -0.41 18.12
CA LEU A 202 -0.49 -0.84 18.73
C LEU A 202 -0.34 -2.15 19.49
N GLU A 203 0.45 -3.08 18.99
CA GLU A 203 0.77 -4.34 19.67
C GLU A 203 1.55 -4.10 20.98
N ASP A 204 2.54 -3.19 20.98
CA ASP A 204 3.27 -2.75 22.18
C ASP A 204 2.34 -2.12 23.23
N CYS A 205 1.25 -1.47 22.78
CA CYS A 205 0.19 -0.97 23.63
C CYS A 205 -0.85 -2.04 24.05
N SER A 206 -0.61 -3.32 23.74
CA SER A 206 -1.54 -4.44 24.00
C SER A 206 -2.87 -4.33 23.25
N ILE A 207 -2.89 -3.66 22.10
CA ILE A 207 -4.04 -3.57 21.22
C ILE A 207 -3.85 -4.59 20.06
N HIS A 208 -4.63 -5.66 20.10
CA HIS A 208 -4.44 -6.80 19.18
C HIS A 208 -5.51 -6.91 18.08
N ASP A 209 -6.71 -6.39 18.30
CA ASP A 209 -7.80 -6.42 17.33
C ASP A 209 -7.80 -5.07 16.55
N VAL A 210 -7.15 -5.03 15.38
CA VAL A 210 -6.93 -3.78 14.63
C VAL A 210 -7.15 -3.93 13.12
N LEU A 211 -7.59 -2.84 12.50
CA LEU A 211 -7.55 -2.60 11.07
C LEU A 211 -6.86 -1.27 10.82
N ILE A 212 -5.77 -1.31 10.07
CA ILE A 212 -5.04 -0.13 9.59
C ILE A 212 -5.24 -0.06 8.09
N ASN A 213 -5.67 1.09 7.58
CA ASN A 213 -5.80 1.34 6.15
C ASN A 213 -5.13 2.67 5.81
N LEU A 214 -3.98 2.62 5.16
CA LEU A 214 -3.23 3.77 4.67
C LEU A 214 -3.37 3.87 3.14
N GLY A 215 -4.57 4.33 2.69
CA GLY A 215 -4.82 4.52 1.27
C GLY A 215 -4.77 3.25 0.42
N GLY A 216 -5.27 2.14 0.95
CA GLY A 216 -5.30 0.84 0.28
C GLY A 216 -4.19 -0.13 0.71
N ASN A 217 -3.19 0.31 1.48
CA ASN A 217 -2.35 -0.57 2.27
C ASN A 217 -3.13 -0.96 3.52
N ILE A 218 -3.58 -2.18 3.61
CA ILE A 218 -4.42 -2.67 4.70
C ILE A 218 -3.62 -3.65 5.55
N VAL A 219 -3.58 -3.42 6.86
CA VAL A 219 -3.10 -4.39 7.85
C VAL A 219 -4.26 -4.77 8.74
N VAL A 220 -4.44 -6.06 8.95
CA VAL A 220 -5.43 -6.62 9.88
C VAL A 220 -4.76 -7.54 10.87
N LYS A 221 -5.10 -7.38 12.14
CA LYS A 221 -4.65 -8.24 13.24
C LYS A 221 -5.84 -8.67 14.08
N GLY A 222 -5.69 -9.83 14.72
CA GLY A 222 -6.68 -10.36 15.65
C GLY A 222 -8.04 -10.59 14.99
N ARG A 223 -9.10 -10.36 15.75
CA ARG A 223 -10.49 -10.64 15.36
C ARG A 223 -11.15 -9.46 14.69
N ALA A 224 -11.90 -9.72 13.62
CA ALA A 224 -12.75 -8.72 13.03
C ALA A 224 -13.90 -8.34 14.01
N PHE A 225 -14.09 -7.05 14.23
CA PHE A 225 -15.18 -6.56 15.08
C PHE A 225 -16.39 -6.20 14.23
N LEU A 226 -17.42 -7.05 14.32
CA LEU A 226 -18.76 -6.75 13.82
C LEU A 226 -19.66 -6.48 15.03
N ALA A 227 -20.73 -5.70 14.80
CA ALA A 227 -21.55 -5.10 15.87
C ALA A 227 -22.18 -6.11 16.83
N GLU A 228 -22.32 -7.38 16.49
CA GLU A 228 -23.05 -8.36 17.30
C GLU A 228 -22.24 -9.62 17.68
N THR A 229 -21.24 -9.98 16.88
CA THR A 229 -20.34 -11.12 17.17
C THR A 229 -18.95 -10.88 16.57
N PRO A 230 -17.87 -11.00 17.36
CA PRO A 230 -16.52 -10.91 16.81
C PRO A 230 -16.28 -12.08 15.85
N GLN A 231 -16.07 -11.79 14.56
CA GLN A 231 -15.70 -12.81 13.60
C GLN A 231 -14.20 -13.09 13.68
N ARG A 232 -13.85 -14.36 13.46
CA ARG A 232 -12.44 -14.79 13.47
C ARG A 232 -11.61 -14.17 12.35
N TYR A 233 -12.24 -13.80 11.22
CA TYR A 233 -11.58 -13.32 10.02
C TYR A 233 -12.09 -11.96 9.59
N TRP A 234 -11.17 -11.16 9.05
CA TRP A 234 -11.47 -9.90 8.38
C TRP A 234 -11.88 -10.18 6.93
N ARG A 235 -12.91 -9.49 6.48
CA ARG A 235 -13.39 -9.58 5.09
C ARG A 235 -12.88 -8.38 4.31
N ILE A 236 -11.88 -8.60 3.46
CA ILE A 236 -11.22 -7.55 2.67
C ILE A 236 -11.67 -7.70 1.22
N GLY A 237 -12.34 -6.66 0.71
CA GLY A 237 -12.76 -6.59 -0.70
C GLY A 237 -11.65 -6.08 -1.60
N ILE A 238 -11.33 -6.83 -2.65
CA ILE A 238 -10.40 -6.39 -3.70
C ILE A 238 -11.21 -5.63 -4.76
N ARG A 239 -10.77 -4.40 -5.06
CA ARG A 239 -11.49 -3.50 -5.97
C ARG A 239 -11.50 -4.03 -7.41
N SER A 240 -12.65 -3.94 -8.07
CA SER A 240 -12.79 -4.29 -9.48
C SER A 240 -12.29 -3.16 -10.40
N PRO A 241 -11.45 -3.45 -11.40
CA PRO A 241 -11.02 -2.46 -12.41
C PRO A 241 -12.19 -1.78 -13.13
N LYS A 242 -13.27 -2.52 -13.39
CA LYS A 242 -14.49 -2.01 -14.06
C LYS A 242 -15.18 -0.91 -13.25
N HIS A 243 -15.21 -1.04 -11.92
CA HIS A 243 -15.82 -0.05 -11.04
C HIS A 243 -14.92 1.19 -10.85
N ALA A 244 -13.61 1.00 -10.80
CA ALA A 244 -12.66 2.10 -10.70
C ALA A 244 -12.77 3.08 -11.89
N SER A 245 -12.92 2.57 -13.10
CA SER A 245 -13.13 3.38 -14.31
C SER A 245 -14.46 4.14 -14.26
N ARG A 246 -15.54 3.50 -13.78
CA ARG A 246 -16.86 4.15 -13.62
C ARG A 246 -16.83 5.25 -12.57
N ARG A 247 -16.17 5.02 -11.43
CA ARG A 247 -16.01 6.01 -10.37
C ARG A 247 -15.26 7.24 -10.88
N LYS A 248 -14.15 7.06 -11.56
CA LYS A 248 -13.37 8.16 -12.13
C LYS A 248 -14.22 8.99 -13.10
N ALA A 249 -14.96 8.35 -14.00
CA ALA A 249 -15.88 9.03 -14.90
C ALA A 249 -16.99 9.81 -14.16
N ALA A 250 -17.50 9.28 -13.03
CA ALA A 250 -18.48 9.96 -12.20
C ALA A 250 -17.87 11.16 -11.45
N GLU A 251 -16.66 11.02 -10.91
CA GLU A 251 -15.93 12.10 -10.25
C GLU A 251 -15.57 13.23 -11.21
N GLU A 252 -15.14 12.91 -12.44
CA GLU A 252 -14.88 13.89 -13.51
C GLU A 252 -16.14 14.64 -13.93
N ARG A 253 -17.27 13.92 -14.07
CA ARG A 253 -18.59 14.55 -14.33
C ARG A 253 -19.02 15.47 -13.20
N ALA A 254 -18.88 15.04 -11.95
CA ALA A 254 -19.22 15.85 -10.78
C ALA A 254 -18.35 17.11 -10.69
N ALA A 255 -17.06 17.00 -10.97
CA ALA A 255 -16.12 18.13 -11.02
C ALA A 255 -16.46 19.10 -12.16
N THR A 256 -16.92 18.60 -13.32
CA THR A 256 -17.35 19.42 -14.45
C THR A 256 -18.64 20.18 -14.12
N ILE A 257 -19.60 19.50 -13.47
CA ILE A 257 -20.86 20.14 -13.02
C ILE A 257 -20.58 21.23 -11.98
N ALA A 258 -19.68 20.97 -11.02
CA ALA A 258 -19.31 21.94 -9.97
C ALA A 258 -18.60 23.19 -10.52
N ARG A 259 -17.95 23.09 -11.69
CA ARG A 259 -17.27 24.22 -12.38
C ARG A 259 -18.20 24.98 -13.35
N SER A 260 -19.41 24.51 -13.60
CA SER A 260 -20.35 25.17 -14.48
C SER A 260 -20.91 26.45 -13.83
N PRO A 261 -21.09 27.56 -14.58
CA PRO A 261 -21.67 28.80 -14.07
C PRO A 261 -23.10 28.64 -13.52
N HIS A 262 -23.78 27.55 -13.86
CA HIS A 262 -25.14 27.20 -13.38
C HIS A 262 -25.08 26.03 -12.37
N GLY A 263 -23.96 25.84 -11.66
CA GLY A 263 -23.58 24.69 -10.85
C GLY A 263 -24.42 24.36 -9.61
N THR A 264 -25.71 24.69 -9.58
CA THR A 264 -26.66 24.38 -8.49
C THR A 264 -27.68 23.31 -8.83
N ASP A 265 -27.47 22.50 -9.87
CA ASP A 265 -28.37 21.37 -10.12
C ASP A 265 -28.08 20.20 -9.16
N LEU A 266 -28.65 20.29 -7.96
CA LEU A 266 -28.63 19.26 -6.92
C LEU A 266 -29.17 17.90 -7.42
N ARG A 267 -29.97 17.88 -8.51
CA ARG A 267 -30.46 16.64 -9.12
C ARG A 267 -29.35 15.95 -9.90
N ALA A 268 -28.50 16.71 -10.61
CA ALA A 268 -27.34 16.18 -11.32
C ALA A 268 -26.30 15.60 -10.34
N LEU A 269 -26.11 16.24 -9.17
CA LEU A 269 -25.24 15.74 -8.11
C LEU A 269 -25.79 14.48 -7.41
N ARG A 270 -27.12 14.34 -7.26
CA ARG A 270 -27.74 13.12 -6.73
C ARG A 270 -27.54 11.90 -7.64
N ASN A 271 -27.48 12.11 -8.95
CA ASN A 271 -27.20 11.04 -9.91
C ASN A 271 -25.70 10.64 -9.97
N CYS A 272 -24.84 11.39 -9.28
CA CYS A 272 -23.43 11.06 -9.03
C CYS A 272 -23.23 10.34 -7.67
N ALA A 273 -24.30 9.82 -7.05
CA ALA A 273 -24.17 9.02 -5.84
C ALA A 273 -23.18 7.87 -6.07
N PRO A 274 -22.30 7.57 -5.08
CA PRO A 274 -21.33 6.49 -5.25
C PRO A 274 -22.08 5.21 -5.56
N LEU A 275 -21.82 4.66 -6.76
CA LEU A 275 -22.31 3.35 -7.13
C LEU A 275 -21.83 2.38 -6.04
N LYS A 276 -22.70 1.50 -5.55
CA LYS A 276 -22.27 0.38 -4.69
C LYS A 276 -21.22 -0.39 -5.47
N GLU A 277 -19.95 -0.19 -5.09
CA GLU A 277 -18.84 -0.87 -5.73
C GLU A 277 -18.85 -2.33 -5.25
N GLU A 278 -19.18 -3.25 -6.14
CA GLU A 278 -19.00 -4.67 -5.86
C GLU A 278 -17.51 -5.02 -5.99
N PRO A 279 -16.90 -5.62 -4.97
CA PRO A 279 -15.52 -6.06 -5.06
C PRO A 279 -15.38 -7.17 -6.12
N ALA A 280 -14.24 -7.22 -6.78
CA ALA A 280 -13.92 -8.31 -7.71
C ALA A 280 -13.88 -9.67 -7.00
N CYS A 281 -13.37 -9.68 -5.77
CA CYS A 281 -13.42 -10.81 -4.84
C CYS A 281 -13.32 -10.30 -3.40
N ILE A 282 -13.65 -11.18 -2.45
CA ILE A 282 -13.53 -10.90 -1.01
C ILE A 282 -12.59 -11.97 -0.44
N LEU A 283 -11.58 -11.52 0.30
CA LEU A 283 -10.66 -12.37 1.03
C LEU A 283 -11.05 -12.41 2.51
N GLU A 284 -11.04 -13.60 3.12
CA GLU A 284 -11.22 -13.79 4.56
C GLU A 284 -9.86 -14.07 5.19
N LEU A 285 -9.33 -13.11 5.93
CA LEU A 285 -7.95 -13.05 6.36
C LEU A 285 -7.82 -12.70 7.84
N SER A 286 -6.70 -13.10 8.47
CA SER A 286 -6.28 -12.64 9.80
C SER A 286 -4.77 -12.47 9.83
N ASP A 287 -4.29 -11.57 10.67
CA ASP A 287 -2.87 -11.36 10.99
C ASP A 287 -1.97 -11.21 9.76
N CYS A 288 -2.42 -10.40 8.82
CA CYS A 288 -1.71 -10.16 7.56
C CYS A 288 -1.92 -8.75 7.03
N SER A 289 -1.22 -8.46 5.94
CA SER A 289 -1.36 -7.25 5.14
C SER A 289 -1.92 -7.57 3.76
N VAL A 290 -2.68 -6.63 3.21
CA VAL A 290 -3.22 -6.67 1.84
C VAL A 290 -2.89 -5.35 1.16
N VAL A 291 -2.05 -5.40 0.13
CA VAL A 291 -1.59 -4.21 -0.60
C VAL A 291 -1.83 -4.39 -2.09
N THR A 292 -2.40 -3.38 -2.72
CA THR A 292 -2.74 -3.42 -4.15
C THR A 292 -2.05 -2.30 -4.91
N SER A 293 -1.31 -2.66 -5.96
CA SER A 293 -0.92 -1.75 -7.03
C SER A 293 -1.88 -1.89 -8.21
N SER A 294 -2.28 -0.77 -8.82
CA SER A 294 -3.26 -0.77 -9.91
C SER A 294 -2.99 0.33 -10.93
N ILE A 295 -3.40 0.11 -12.19
CA ILE A 295 -3.19 1.07 -13.29
C ILE A 295 -4.26 2.16 -13.36
N TYR A 296 -5.37 2.03 -12.64
CA TYR A 296 -6.55 2.88 -12.77
C TYR A 296 -6.63 4.02 -11.74
N GLU A 297 -5.72 4.09 -10.76
CA GLU A 297 -5.73 5.15 -9.73
C GLU A 297 -5.31 6.51 -10.30
N ARG A 298 -4.22 6.55 -11.10
CA ARG A 298 -3.72 7.74 -11.76
C ARG A 298 -3.41 7.40 -13.22
N CYS A 299 -4.28 7.82 -14.13
CA CYS A 299 -4.12 7.59 -15.56
C CYS A 299 -4.76 8.74 -16.34
N PHE A 300 -4.35 8.92 -17.59
CA PHE A 300 -5.00 9.78 -18.58
C PHE A 300 -5.00 9.10 -19.94
N THR A 301 -5.84 9.58 -20.84
CA THR A 301 -5.89 9.14 -22.23
C THR A 301 -5.32 10.25 -23.10
N ASP A 302 -4.37 9.93 -23.98
CA ASP A 302 -3.81 10.89 -24.93
C ASP A 302 -4.75 11.14 -26.14
N GLU A 303 -4.38 12.06 -27.02
CA GLU A 303 -5.14 12.42 -28.22
C GLU A 303 -5.30 11.27 -29.23
N HIS A 304 -4.46 10.24 -29.12
CA HIS A 304 -4.49 9.03 -29.94
C HIS A 304 -5.29 7.89 -29.31
N GLY A 305 -5.89 8.11 -28.13
CA GLY A 305 -6.67 7.11 -27.40
C GLY A 305 -5.82 6.15 -26.54
N ASN A 306 -4.51 6.36 -26.40
CA ASN A 306 -3.67 5.53 -25.57
C ASN A 306 -3.84 5.90 -24.08
N ILE A 307 -3.95 4.89 -23.23
CA ILE A 307 -4.06 5.08 -21.78
C ILE A 307 -2.66 5.04 -21.16
N HIS A 308 -2.29 6.13 -20.51
CA HIS A 308 -1.07 6.26 -19.73
C HIS A 308 -1.38 6.25 -18.24
N HIS A 309 -0.67 5.44 -17.46
CA HIS A 309 -0.86 5.31 -16.02
C HIS A 309 0.47 5.45 -15.26
N HIS A 310 0.39 5.67 -13.95
CA HIS A 310 1.53 6.01 -13.10
C HIS A 310 2.48 4.85 -12.77
N ILE A 311 2.14 3.63 -13.11
CA ILE A 311 3.04 2.49 -12.93
C ILE A 311 4.00 2.46 -14.10
N VAL A 312 5.20 2.98 -13.89
CA VAL A 312 6.25 3.09 -14.90
C VAL A 312 7.15 1.86 -14.84
N ASP A 313 7.41 1.26 -16.01
CA ASP A 313 8.37 0.17 -16.15
C ASP A 313 9.81 0.72 -16.16
N PRO A 314 10.67 0.35 -15.19
CA PRO A 314 12.04 0.85 -15.10
C PRO A 314 12.94 0.49 -16.29
N ARG A 315 12.55 -0.52 -17.07
CA ARG A 315 13.28 -0.94 -18.26
C ARG A 315 13.09 0.01 -19.43
N THR A 316 11.93 0.68 -19.49
CA THR A 316 11.52 1.51 -20.64
C THR A 316 11.26 2.96 -20.30
N GLY A 317 11.06 3.28 -19.00
CA GLY A 317 10.64 4.61 -18.53
C GLY A 317 9.22 5.00 -18.96
N ARG A 318 8.46 4.04 -19.48
CA ARG A 318 7.06 4.23 -19.94
C ARG A 318 6.09 3.50 -19.02
N PRO A 319 4.81 3.88 -19.01
CA PRO A 319 3.77 3.11 -18.34
C PRO A 319 3.85 1.62 -18.75
N SER A 320 3.75 0.73 -17.77
CA SER A 320 3.82 -0.71 -18.01
C SER A 320 2.78 -1.17 -19.00
N ASN A 321 3.17 -1.99 -19.97
CA ASN A 321 2.27 -2.60 -20.95
C ASN A 321 1.93 -4.07 -20.61
N SER A 322 1.99 -4.45 -19.34
CA SER A 322 1.59 -5.79 -18.91
C SER A 322 0.09 -6.02 -19.11
N ASP A 323 -0.33 -7.25 -19.09
CA ASP A 323 -1.74 -7.66 -19.19
C ASP A 323 -2.53 -7.40 -17.89
N LEU A 324 -1.85 -7.04 -16.79
CA LEU A 324 -2.48 -6.79 -15.49
C LEU A 324 -3.11 -5.40 -15.38
N ALA A 325 -4.28 -5.34 -14.76
CA ALA A 325 -4.93 -4.12 -14.29
C ALA A 325 -4.60 -3.85 -12.82
N SER A 326 -4.45 -4.89 -12.00
CA SER A 326 -4.02 -4.79 -10.61
C SER A 326 -3.30 -6.06 -10.14
N ALA A 327 -2.38 -5.86 -9.20
CA ALA A 327 -1.72 -6.91 -8.44
C ALA A 327 -1.89 -6.63 -6.95
N THR A 328 -2.56 -7.54 -6.25
CA THR A 328 -2.76 -7.50 -4.80
C THR A 328 -1.87 -8.53 -4.15
N ILE A 329 -1.07 -8.09 -3.19
CA ILE A 329 -0.21 -8.95 -2.39
C ILE A 329 -0.83 -9.15 -1.02
N VAL A 330 -0.86 -10.40 -0.57
CA VAL A 330 -1.15 -10.77 0.82
C VAL A 330 0.15 -11.28 1.44
N SER A 331 0.59 -10.64 2.51
CA SER A 331 1.86 -10.91 3.17
C SER A 331 1.74 -10.65 4.67
N LYS A 332 2.72 -11.09 5.46
CA LYS A 332 2.74 -10.79 6.89
C LYS A 332 3.06 -9.32 7.17
N ARG A 333 3.97 -8.75 6.40
CA ARG A 333 4.39 -7.35 6.54
C ARG A 333 3.82 -6.53 5.38
N SER A 334 3.33 -5.35 5.70
CA SER A 334 2.77 -4.45 4.70
C SER A 334 3.81 -3.87 3.75
N ILE A 335 5.05 -3.74 4.21
CA ILE A 335 6.16 -3.31 3.38
C ILE A 335 6.47 -4.30 2.25
N ASP A 336 6.32 -5.62 2.47
CA ASP A 336 6.46 -6.63 1.41
C ASP A 336 5.39 -6.40 0.32
N GLY A 337 4.17 -6.09 0.74
CA GLY A 337 3.10 -5.74 -0.18
C GLY A 337 3.43 -4.54 -1.08
N ASP A 338 3.95 -3.45 -0.51
CA ASP A 338 4.41 -2.29 -1.30
C ASP A 338 5.61 -2.64 -2.20
N GLY A 339 6.62 -3.32 -1.66
CA GLY A 339 7.85 -3.68 -2.39
C GLY A 339 7.61 -4.58 -3.60
N PHE A 340 6.64 -5.50 -3.50
CA PHE A 340 6.39 -6.48 -4.56
C PHE A 340 5.21 -6.16 -5.48
N SER A 341 4.13 -5.50 -5.00
CA SER A 341 2.91 -5.34 -5.79
C SER A 341 3.12 -4.60 -7.11
N THR A 342 3.95 -3.56 -7.12
CA THR A 342 4.28 -2.79 -8.33
C THR A 342 5.12 -3.63 -9.29
N ALA A 343 6.11 -4.35 -8.79
CA ALA A 343 6.96 -5.22 -9.59
C ALA A 343 6.15 -6.36 -10.24
N LEU A 344 5.28 -7.02 -9.47
CA LEU A 344 4.41 -8.08 -9.99
C LEU A 344 3.45 -7.57 -11.07
N LEU A 345 2.89 -6.36 -10.89
CA LEU A 345 2.07 -5.75 -11.92
C LEU A 345 2.85 -5.53 -13.22
N ILE A 346 4.12 -5.09 -13.13
CA ILE A 346 4.97 -4.88 -14.30
C ILE A 346 5.36 -6.21 -14.97
N MET A 347 5.57 -7.28 -14.19
CA MET A 347 5.91 -8.63 -14.70
C MET A 347 4.82 -9.22 -15.63
N GLY A 348 3.54 -8.89 -15.39
CA GLY A 348 2.41 -9.53 -16.06
C GLY A 348 1.97 -10.82 -15.38
N SER A 349 0.76 -11.30 -15.71
CA SER A 349 0.05 -12.34 -14.94
C SER A 349 0.84 -13.64 -14.79
N TYR A 350 1.42 -14.14 -15.89
CA TYR A 350 2.16 -15.40 -15.89
C TYR A 350 3.39 -15.37 -14.95
N TRP A 351 4.26 -14.36 -15.13
CA TRP A 351 5.49 -14.27 -14.34
C TRP A 351 5.22 -13.85 -12.90
N ALA A 352 4.28 -12.95 -12.67
CA ALA A 352 3.87 -12.52 -11.34
C ALA A 352 3.35 -13.67 -10.49
N LYS A 353 2.50 -14.53 -11.07
CA LYS A 353 1.98 -15.70 -10.39
C LYS A 353 3.07 -16.69 -10.03
N ASN A 354 3.93 -17.05 -10.99
CA ASN A 354 5.03 -17.99 -10.76
C ASN A 354 6.01 -17.44 -9.69
N TYR A 355 6.29 -16.15 -9.72
CA TYR A 355 7.13 -15.51 -8.71
C TYR A 355 6.51 -15.61 -7.32
N ALA A 356 5.24 -15.26 -7.17
CA ALA A 356 4.54 -15.31 -5.88
C ALA A 356 4.38 -16.75 -5.36
N GLU A 357 4.07 -17.74 -6.23
CA GLU A 357 4.01 -19.16 -5.85
C GLU A 357 5.38 -19.70 -5.36
N GLY A 358 6.47 -19.19 -5.91
CA GLY A 358 7.84 -19.55 -5.50
C GLY A 358 8.36 -18.82 -4.28
N HIS A 359 7.66 -17.77 -3.81
CA HIS A 359 8.13 -16.95 -2.70
C HIS A 359 7.39 -17.33 -1.39
N PRO A 360 8.10 -17.75 -0.32
CA PRO A 360 7.48 -18.37 0.85
C PRO A 360 6.55 -17.47 1.67
N ASN A 361 6.66 -16.15 1.49
CA ASN A 361 5.94 -15.16 2.30
C ASN A 361 4.95 -14.31 1.49
N LEU A 362 4.70 -14.66 0.23
CA LEU A 362 3.81 -13.91 -0.64
C LEU A 362 2.68 -14.78 -1.17
N GLU A 363 1.49 -14.23 -1.08
CA GLU A 363 0.34 -14.68 -1.84
C GLU A 363 -0.17 -13.54 -2.70
N ALA A 364 -0.75 -13.85 -3.86
CA ALA A 364 -1.17 -12.82 -4.80
C ALA A 364 -2.58 -13.07 -5.38
N VAL A 365 -3.30 -11.97 -5.57
CA VAL A 365 -4.49 -11.91 -6.44
C VAL A 365 -4.19 -10.96 -7.58
N LEU A 366 -4.22 -11.47 -8.79
CA LEU A 366 -3.90 -10.76 -10.02
C LEU A 366 -5.18 -10.57 -10.83
N ILE A 367 -5.47 -9.34 -11.24
CA ILE A 367 -6.62 -9.05 -12.09
C ILE A 367 -6.11 -8.50 -13.40
N THR A 368 -6.44 -9.18 -14.49
CA THR A 368 -6.03 -8.78 -15.84
C THR A 368 -6.89 -7.62 -16.37
N ARG A 369 -6.43 -6.96 -17.43
CA ARG A 369 -7.17 -5.84 -18.08
C ARG A 369 -8.53 -6.27 -18.63
N ASN A 370 -8.68 -7.55 -19.02
CA ASN A 370 -9.96 -8.12 -19.45
C ASN A 370 -10.86 -8.57 -18.28
N GLY A 371 -10.38 -8.46 -17.04
CA GLY A 371 -11.13 -8.76 -15.82
C GLY A 371 -11.04 -10.21 -15.35
N GLN A 372 -10.14 -11.03 -15.90
CA GLN A 372 -9.84 -12.35 -15.35
C GLN A 372 -9.13 -12.23 -14.01
N ILE A 373 -9.49 -13.08 -13.05
CA ILE A 373 -8.91 -13.13 -11.73
C ILE A 373 -8.07 -14.40 -11.62
N GLU A 374 -6.79 -14.23 -11.34
CA GLU A 374 -5.87 -15.29 -11.00
C GLU A 374 -5.40 -15.12 -9.56
N ALA A 375 -5.16 -16.21 -8.86
CA ALA A 375 -4.65 -16.20 -7.50
C ALA A 375 -3.62 -17.33 -7.32
N THR A 376 -2.71 -17.15 -6.39
CA THR A 376 -1.79 -18.17 -5.91
C THR A 376 -2.56 -19.27 -5.15
N SER A 377 -1.92 -20.42 -4.98
CA SER A 377 -2.54 -21.62 -4.41
C SER A 377 -3.09 -21.39 -3.00
N GLY A 378 -2.35 -20.74 -2.11
CA GLY A 378 -2.79 -20.45 -0.76
C GLY A 378 -4.05 -19.56 -0.70
N ILE A 379 -4.15 -18.57 -1.58
CA ILE A 379 -5.36 -17.74 -1.69
C ILE A 379 -6.54 -18.54 -2.26
N ARG A 380 -6.33 -19.41 -3.26
CA ARG A 380 -7.41 -20.20 -3.84
C ARG A 380 -8.09 -21.10 -2.81
N GLU A 381 -7.32 -21.70 -1.94
CA GLU A 381 -7.84 -22.52 -0.85
C GLU A 381 -8.66 -21.69 0.14
N ALA A 382 -8.24 -20.45 0.42
CA ALA A 382 -8.93 -19.51 1.31
C ALA A 382 -10.18 -18.86 0.70
N MET A 383 -10.21 -18.64 -0.62
CA MET A 383 -11.33 -18.00 -1.31
C MET A 383 -12.58 -18.90 -1.41
N GLY A 384 -12.50 -20.18 -1.03
CA GLY A 384 -13.60 -21.14 -1.10
C GLY A 384 -14.44 -20.93 -2.35
N CYS A 385 -14.00 -21.50 -3.44
CA CYS A 385 -14.44 -21.34 -4.85
C CYS A 385 -15.94 -20.99 -5.02
N ARG A 386 -16.35 -19.73 -4.92
CA ARG A 386 -17.60 -19.26 -5.53
C ARG A 386 -17.26 -18.82 -6.94
N ARG A 387 -17.45 -19.73 -7.91
CA ARG A 387 -17.49 -19.32 -9.33
C ARG A 387 -18.54 -18.23 -9.48
N PRO A 388 -18.27 -17.12 -10.17
CA PRO A 388 -19.33 -16.20 -10.52
C PRO A 388 -20.36 -16.95 -11.37
N ARG A 389 -21.65 -16.79 -10.99
CA ARG A 389 -22.79 -17.21 -11.81
C ARG A 389 -22.94 -16.32 -13.03
#